data_c16491e801870269ccd88a8c23185065
#
_entry.id   c16491e801870269ccd88a8c23185065
#
_cell.length_a   1.000
_cell.length_b   1.000
_cell.length_c   1.000
_cell.angle_alpha   90.00
_cell.angle_beta   90.00
_cell.angle_gamma   90.00
#
_symmetry.space_group_name_H-M   'P 1'
#
loop_
_entity.id
_entity.type
_entity.pdbx_description
1 polymer ?
#
loop_
_entity_poly.entity_id
_entity_poly.type
_entity_poly.pdbx_seq_one_letter_code
_entity_poly.pdbx_strand_id
1 'polypeptide(L)'
;MPLDELSDFATHHIGDATEIELFGGHWSLEALSVDPIHIGSVAIDLSPTRHVVVMVLVAVLMLATFIPLAGTLRRRGKEKAPSGRANAAEAMIVYFRDEVVRANIGHGADAFTPFILTIFFFVLGMNLIGLTPLGITPTA
;
A
#
# COMPACT_ATOMS: atom_id res chain seq x y z
N MET A 1 23.58 -2.04 -27.19
CA MET A 1 22.15 -2.18 -26.98
C MET A 1 21.48 -1.08 -27.79
N PRO A 2 20.68 -1.36 -28.81
CA PRO A 2 19.98 -0.35 -29.61
C PRO A 2 18.95 0.38 -28.73
N LEU A 3 18.67 1.63 -29.10
CA LEU A 3 17.75 2.50 -28.33
C LEU A 3 16.34 1.92 -28.20
N ASP A 4 15.94 1.13 -29.18
CA ASP A 4 14.63 0.47 -29.26
C ASP A 4 14.49 -0.61 -28.18
N GLU A 5 15.54 -1.41 -27.94
CA GLU A 5 15.56 -2.39 -26.85
C GLU A 5 15.55 -1.75 -25.46
N LEU A 6 16.18 -0.56 -25.31
CA LEU A 6 16.14 0.20 -24.06
C LEU A 6 14.77 0.79 -23.78
N SER A 7 14.08 1.27 -24.82
CA SER A 7 12.72 1.81 -24.68
C SER A 7 11.72 0.69 -24.36
N ASP A 8 11.82 -0.47 -24.99
CA ASP A 8 10.99 -1.64 -24.72
C ASP A 8 11.24 -2.19 -23.30
N PHE A 9 12.52 -2.28 -22.90
CA PHE A 9 12.88 -2.69 -21.54
C PHE A 9 12.32 -1.70 -20.49
N ALA A 10 12.46 -0.40 -20.72
CA ALA A 10 11.96 0.61 -19.81
C ALA A 10 10.41 0.60 -19.71
N THR A 11 9.72 0.50 -20.85
CA THR A 11 8.25 0.43 -20.86
C THR A 11 7.71 -0.84 -20.20
N HIS A 12 8.42 -1.98 -20.36
CA HIS A 12 8.01 -3.24 -19.76
C HIS A 12 8.22 -3.28 -18.24
N HIS A 13 9.26 -2.61 -17.72
CA HIS A 13 9.58 -2.63 -16.29
C HIS A 13 9.05 -1.44 -15.49
N ILE A 14 8.86 -0.29 -16.13
CA ILE A 14 8.40 0.97 -15.47
C ILE A 14 6.95 1.27 -15.86
N GLY A 15 6.47 0.73 -16.98
CA GLY A 15 5.12 0.96 -17.48
C GLY A 15 4.05 0.27 -16.63
N ASP A 16 2.83 0.75 -16.80
CA ASP A 16 1.62 0.25 -16.18
C ASP A 16 1.23 -1.10 -16.83
N ALA A 17 1.90 -2.18 -16.42
CA ALA A 17 1.69 -3.49 -17.01
C ALA A 17 0.41 -4.14 -16.48
N THR A 18 -0.31 -4.81 -17.37
CA THR A 18 -1.49 -5.63 -17.06
C THR A 18 -1.14 -7.08 -16.69
N GLU A 19 0.16 -7.38 -16.55
CA GLU A 19 0.67 -8.69 -16.20
C GLU A 19 1.38 -8.67 -14.84
N ILE A 20 1.12 -9.66 -14.02
CA ILE A 20 1.81 -9.88 -12.75
C ILE A 20 2.68 -11.12 -12.89
N GLU A 21 4.00 -10.95 -12.74
CA GLU A 21 4.94 -12.06 -12.63
C GLU A 21 5.07 -12.47 -11.15
N LEU A 22 4.54 -13.61 -10.79
CA LEU A 22 4.63 -14.19 -9.44
C LEU A 22 5.36 -15.53 -9.49
N PHE A 23 6.49 -15.64 -8.80
CA PHE A 23 7.25 -16.90 -8.65
C PHE A 23 7.53 -17.63 -9.99
N GLY A 24 7.75 -16.88 -11.07
CA GLY A 24 8.00 -17.45 -12.41
C GLY A 24 6.75 -17.86 -13.18
N GLY A 25 5.56 -17.50 -12.68
CA GLY A 25 4.29 -17.61 -13.41
C GLY A 25 3.80 -16.24 -13.87
N HIS A 26 3.37 -16.16 -15.14
CA HIS A 26 2.72 -14.96 -15.70
C HIS A 26 1.21 -15.04 -15.45
N TRP A 27 0.70 -14.05 -14.74
CA TRP A 27 -0.73 -13.92 -14.48
C TRP A 27 -1.24 -12.69 -15.21
N SER A 28 -2.06 -12.90 -16.24
CA SER A 28 -2.72 -11.81 -16.96
C SER A 28 -3.90 -11.27 -16.17
N LEU A 29 -3.98 -9.95 -16.06
CA LEU A 29 -5.10 -9.24 -15.47
C LEU A 29 -6.24 -9.01 -16.48
N GLU A 30 -6.15 -9.59 -17.70
CA GLU A 30 -7.19 -9.47 -18.72
C GLU A 30 -8.59 -9.92 -18.25
N ALA A 31 -8.63 -10.89 -17.33
CA ALA A 31 -9.88 -11.34 -16.72
C ALA A 31 -10.58 -10.25 -15.88
N LEU A 32 -9.86 -9.20 -15.48
CA LEU A 32 -10.36 -8.05 -14.73
C LEU A 32 -10.49 -6.81 -15.60
N SER A 33 -10.20 -6.89 -16.91
CA SER A 33 -10.35 -5.79 -17.83
C SER A 33 -11.83 -5.42 -18.00
N VAL A 34 -12.11 -4.13 -17.98
CA VAL A 34 -13.45 -3.57 -18.19
C VAL A 34 -13.43 -2.87 -19.54
N ASP A 35 -14.50 -3.09 -20.33
CA ASP A 35 -14.63 -2.38 -21.61
C ASP A 35 -14.54 -0.86 -21.38
N PRO A 36 -13.76 -0.14 -22.21
CA PRO A 36 -13.58 1.30 -22.06
C PRO A 36 -14.92 2.03 -22.17
N ILE A 37 -15.18 2.91 -21.21
CA ILE A 37 -16.38 3.74 -21.20
C ILE A 37 -16.17 4.90 -22.16
N HIS A 38 -17.00 4.96 -23.21
CA HIS A 38 -16.98 6.06 -24.16
C HIS A 38 -17.88 7.21 -23.70
N ILE A 39 -17.28 8.36 -23.39
CA ILE A 39 -18.01 9.60 -23.11
C ILE A 39 -17.73 10.57 -24.27
N GLY A 40 -18.57 10.57 -25.26
CA GLY A 40 -18.38 11.35 -26.49
C GLY A 40 -17.17 10.87 -27.31
N SER A 41 -16.17 11.70 -27.50
CA SER A 41 -14.93 11.35 -28.22
C SER A 41 -13.81 10.83 -27.31
N VAL A 42 -14.04 10.75 -26.00
CA VAL A 42 -13.04 10.30 -25.01
C VAL A 42 -13.36 8.87 -24.58
N ALA A 43 -12.44 7.95 -24.81
CA ALA A 43 -12.48 6.60 -24.25
C ALA A 43 -11.71 6.59 -22.93
N ILE A 44 -12.38 6.21 -21.84
CA ILE A 44 -11.79 6.08 -20.51
C ILE A 44 -11.67 4.58 -20.22
N ASP A 45 -10.45 4.09 -20.17
CA ASP A 45 -10.15 2.73 -19.75
C ASP A 45 -10.03 2.68 -18.21
N LEU A 46 -10.89 1.88 -17.59
CA LEU A 46 -10.96 1.67 -16.15
C LEU A 46 -10.38 0.31 -15.74
N SER A 47 -9.67 -0.36 -16.64
CA SER A 47 -9.05 -1.65 -16.37
C SER A 47 -8.04 -1.52 -15.23
N PRO A 48 -8.10 -2.38 -14.19
CA PRO A 48 -7.17 -2.30 -13.07
C PRO A 48 -5.76 -2.69 -13.54
N THR A 49 -4.85 -1.78 -13.36
CA THR A 49 -3.44 -2.00 -13.62
C THR A 49 -2.79 -2.78 -12.47
N ARG A 50 -1.62 -3.35 -12.70
CA ARG A 50 -0.81 -4.04 -11.68
C ARG A 50 -0.66 -3.20 -10.41
N HIS A 51 -0.41 -1.90 -10.55
CA HIS A 51 -0.25 -0.99 -9.41
C HIS A 51 -1.54 -0.86 -8.59
N VAL A 52 -2.69 -0.74 -9.24
CA VAL A 52 -4.00 -0.66 -8.56
C VAL A 52 -4.27 -1.94 -7.78
N VAL A 53 -4.01 -3.11 -8.36
CA VAL A 53 -4.18 -4.40 -7.67
C VAL A 53 -3.29 -4.48 -6.43
N VAL A 54 -2.03 -4.07 -6.52
CA VAL A 54 -1.11 -4.06 -5.38
C VAL A 54 -1.54 -3.04 -4.32
N MET A 55 -1.99 -1.85 -4.71
CA MET A 55 -2.53 -0.85 -3.78
C MET A 55 -3.72 -1.41 -2.99
N VAL A 56 -4.66 -2.06 -3.68
CA VAL A 56 -5.82 -2.71 -3.03
C VAL A 56 -5.38 -3.83 -2.11
N LEU A 57 -4.43 -4.66 -2.54
CA LEU A 57 -3.86 -5.72 -1.71
C LEU A 57 -3.24 -5.17 -0.43
N VAL A 58 -2.41 -4.13 -0.52
CA VAL A 58 -1.81 -3.46 0.64
C VAL A 58 -2.90 -2.90 1.55
N ALA A 59 -3.91 -2.23 1.01
CA ALA A 59 -5.02 -1.70 1.80
C ALA A 59 -5.77 -2.81 2.56
N VAL A 60 -6.06 -3.92 1.90
CA VAL A 60 -6.70 -5.09 2.54
C VAL A 60 -5.82 -5.69 3.62
N LEU A 61 -4.52 -5.86 3.38
CA LEU A 61 -3.57 -6.36 4.38
C LEU A 61 -3.47 -5.42 5.60
N MET A 62 -3.48 -4.11 5.38
CA MET A 62 -3.54 -3.12 6.46
C MET A 62 -4.81 -3.29 7.30
N LEU A 63 -5.98 -3.33 6.66
CA LEU A 63 -7.25 -3.52 7.36
C LEU A 63 -7.25 -4.85 8.15
N ALA A 64 -6.82 -5.94 7.53
CA ALA A 64 -6.71 -7.25 8.16
C ALA A 64 -5.75 -7.28 9.37
N THR A 65 -4.74 -6.41 9.37
CA THR A 65 -3.76 -6.31 10.46
C THR A 65 -4.24 -5.36 11.57
N PHE A 66 -4.67 -4.15 11.19
CA PHE A 66 -4.98 -3.11 12.17
C PHE A 66 -6.35 -3.24 12.82
N ILE A 67 -7.36 -3.79 12.13
CA ILE A 67 -8.70 -3.99 12.73
C ILE A 67 -8.65 -4.95 13.92
N PRO A 68 -8.10 -6.18 13.79
CA PRO A 68 -8.01 -7.09 14.94
C PRO A 68 -7.07 -6.58 16.02
N LEU A 69 -6.00 -5.87 15.65
CA LEU A 69 -5.09 -5.23 16.58
C LEU A 69 -5.81 -4.19 17.44
N ALA A 70 -6.56 -3.28 16.80
CA ALA A 70 -7.37 -2.29 17.50
C ALA A 70 -8.41 -2.94 18.41
N GLY A 71 -9.07 -4.01 17.94
CA GLY A 71 -10.00 -4.80 18.76
C GLY A 71 -9.34 -5.40 20.00
N THR A 72 -8.12 -5.90 19.85
CA THR A 72 -7.34 -6.47 20.97
C THR A 72 -6.96 -5.41 21.99
N LEU A 73 -6.50 -4.24 21.54
CA LEU A 73 -6.15 -3.12 22.42
C LEU A 73 -7.37 -2.57 23.17
N ARG A 74 -8.51 -2.44 22.50
CA ARG A 74 -9.76 -1.96 23.12
C ARG A 74 -10.28 -2.92 24.21
N ARG A 75 -10.18 -4.25 23.99
CA ARG A 75 -10.67 -5.27 24.96
C ARG A 75 -9.82 -5.38 26.20
N ARG A 76 -8.53 -5.07 26.13
CA ARG A 76 -7.59 -5.24 27.27
C ARG A 76 -7.77 -4.21 28.38
N GLY A 77 -8.39 -3.08 28.11
CA GLY A 77 -8.51 -1.98 29.09
C GLY A 77 -7.16 -1.34 29.43
N LYS A 78 -7.18 -0.32 30.29
CA LYS A 78 -5.99 0.46 30.66
C LYS A 78 -5.07 -0.23 31.71
N GLU A 79 -5.50 -1.36 32.28
CA GLU A 79 -4.83 -1.95 33.43
C GLU A 79 -3.75 -2.99 33.10
N LYS A 80 -3.75 -3.53 31.88
CA LYS A 80 -2.76 -4.55 31.48
C LYS A 80 -1.88 -4.03 30.36
N ALA A 81 -0.58 -3.96 30.62
CA ALA A 81 0.41 -3.67 29.58
C ALA A 81 0.26 -4.65 28.40
N PRO A 82 0.24 -4.16 27.16
CA PRO A 82 0.21 -5.03 26.00
C PRO A 82 1.44 -5.92 25.97
N SER A 83 1.30 -7.13 25.44
CA SER A 83 2.41 -8.07 25.29
C SER A 83 2.58 -8.49 23.82
N GLY A 84 3.79 -8.83 23.43
CA GLY A 84 4.08 -9.31 22.09
C GLY A 84 3.82 -8.28 20.99
N ARG A 85 3.17 -8.71 19.91
CA ARG A 85 2.93 -7.86 18.71
C ARG A 85 2.10 -6.61 19.01
N ALA A 86 1.14 -6.71 19.93
CA ALA A 86 0.31 -5.57 20.30
C ALA A 86 1.13 -4.48 21.01
N ASN A 87 2.10 -4.85 21.85
CA ASN A 87 3.00 -3.92 22.50
C ASN A 87 3.92 -3.20 21.48
N ALA A 88 4.47 -3.95 20.53
CA ALA A 88 5.30 -3.35 19.48
C ALA A 88 4.52 -2.36 18.62
N ALA A 89 3.29 -2.69 18.24
CA ALA A 89 2.44 -1.80 17.45
C ALA A 89 2.02 -0.55 18.25
N GLU A 90 1.66 -0.71 19.51
CA GLU A 90 1.33 0.43 20.40
C GLU A 90 2.53 1.34 20.58
N ALA A 91 3.71 0.78 20.87
CA ALA A 91 4.95 1.56 21.01
C ALA A 91 5.27 2.34 19.72
N MET A 92 5.10 1.73 18.56
CA MET A 92 5.33 2.39 17.28
C MET A 92 4.30 3.51 17.02
N ILE A 93 3.03 3.28 17.31
CA ILE A 93 1.97 4.30 17.16
C ILE A 93 2.23 5.48 18.12
N VAL A 94 2.57 5.21 19.38
CA VAL A 94 2.88 6.24 20.37
C VAL A 94 4.12 7.03 19.95
N TYR A 95 5.19 6.36 19.54
CA TYR A 95 6.40 6.99 19.04
C TYR A 95 6.08 7.94 17.86
N PHE A 96 5.38 7.47 16.85
CA PHE A 96 5.01 8.29 15.69
C PHE A 96 4.14 9.49 16.09
N ARG A 97 3.17 9.27 16.98
CA ARG A 97 2.30 10.35 17.45
C ARG A 97 3.11 11.44 18.17
N ASP A 98 3.98 11.04 19.09
CA ASP A 98 4.65 11.99 19.98
C ASP A 98 5.90 12.60 19.32
N GLU A 99 6.74 11.80 18.66
CA GLU A 99 8.02 12.24 18.11
C GLU A 99 7.90 12.77 16.67
N VAL A 100 6.89 12.34 15.91
CA VAL A 100 6.74 12.78 14.52
C VAL A 100 5.58 13.76 14.38
N VAL A 101 4.37 13.36 14.76
CA VAL A 101 3.18 14.16 14.47
C VAL A 101 3.12 15.39 15.38
N ARG A 102 3.22 15.22 16.70
CA ARG A 102 3.15 16.32 17.66
C ARG A 102 4.35 17.26 17.56
N ALA A 103 5.54 16.73 17.33
CA ALA A 103 6.74 17.53 17.19
C ALA A 103 6.71 18.46 15.96
N ASN A 104 6.04 18.05 14.87
CA ASN A 104 6.00 18.81 13.62
C ASN A 104 4.74 19.67 13.45
N ILE A 105 3.59 19.25 13.98
CA ILE A 105 2.30 19.95 13.79
C ILE A 105 1.99 20.86 14.98
N GLY A 106 2.37 20.47 16.20
CA GLY A 106 2.06 21.21 17.41
C GLY A 106 0.58 21.11 17.81
N HIS A 107 -0.10 22.25 17.97
CA HIS A 107 -1.50 22.28 18.41
C HIS A 107 -2.44 21.59 17.41
N GLY A 108 -3.28 20.68 17.90
CA GLY A 108 -4.23 19.92 17.06
C GLY A 108 -3.65 18.67 16.41
N ALA A 109 -2.38 18.33 16.66
CA ALA A 109 -1.69 17.18 16.09
C ALA A 109 -2.44 15.86 16.24
N ASP A 110 -3.12 15.65 17.36
CA ASP A 110 -3.85 14.41 17.66
C ASP A 110 -4.98 14.13 16.65
N ALA A 111 -5.60 15.17 16.10
CA ALA A 111 -6.64 15.01 15.07
C ALA A 111 -6.07 14.51 13.73
N PHE A 112 -4.83 14.86 13.42
CA PHE A 112 -4.15 14.44 12.19
C PHE A 112 -3.40 13.11 12.34
N THR A 113 -3.15 12.65 13.57
CA THR A 113 -2.41 11.43 13.85
C THR A 113 -2.95 10.21 13.10
N PRO A 114 -4.26 9.89 13.09
CA PRO A 114 -4.77 8.73 12.36
C PRO A 114 -4.50 8.81 10.86
N PHE A 115 -4.65 9.98 10.28
CA PHE A 115 -4.41 10.22 8.85
C PHE A 115 -2.94 10.01 8.48
N ILE A 116 -2.02 10.62 9.24
CA ILE A 116 -0.58 10.50 8.98
C ILE A 116 -0.11 9.06 9.17
N LEU A 117 -0.59 8.38 10.21
CA LEU A 117 -0.28 6.96 10.42
C LEU A 117 -0.80 6.08 9.28
N THR A 118 -2.00 6.36 8.78
CA THR A 118 -2.56 5.60 7.64
C THR A 118 -1.68 5.75 6.41
N ILE A 119 -1.30 6.97 6.04
CA ILE A 119 -0.40 7.22 4.91
C ILE A 119 0.95 6.54 5.15
N PHE A 120 1.53 6.71 6.33
CA PHE A 120 2.83 6.11 6.65
C PHE A 120 2.82 4.58 6.48
N PHE A 121 1.85 3.90 7.10
CA PHE A 121 1.79 2.43 7.01
C PHE A 121 1.41 1.96 5.61
N PHE A 122 0.61 2.73 4.87
CA PHE A 122 0.28 2.41 3.49
C PHE A 122 1.52 2.48 2.60
N VAL A 123 2.27 3.57 2.66
CA VAL A 123 3.52 3.75 1.91
C VAL A 123 4.56 2.70 2.34
N LEU A 124 4.67 2.43 3.65
CA LEU A 124 5.55 1.38 4.15
C LEU A 124 5.16 0.00 3.59
N GLY A 125 3.86 -0.32 3.57
CA GLY A 125 3.36 -1.57 3.00
C GLY A 125 3.66 -1.70 1.51
N MET A 126 3.47 -0.63 0.74
CA MET A 126 3.82 -0.57 -0.68
C MET A 126 5.32 -0.84 -0.90
N ASN A 127 6.19 -0.19 -0.11
CA ASN A 127 7.64 -0.40 -0.20
C ASN A 127 8.05 -1.81 0.20
N LEU A 128 7.44 -2.38 1.25
CA LEU A 128 7.75 -3.76 1.67
C LEU A 128 7.38 -4.79 0.58
N ILE A 129 6.27 -4.59 -0.12
CA ILE A 129 5.90 -5.45 -1.26
C ILE A 129 6.92 -5.29 -2.38
N GLY A 130 7.37 -4.06 -2.68
CA GLY A 130 8.40 -3.80 -3.68
C GLY A 130 9.75 -4.46 -3.38
N LEU A 131 10.05 -4.70 -2.10
CA LEU A 131 11.27 -5.44 -1.69
C LEU A 131 11.12 -6.97 -1.80
N THR A 132 9.91 -7.46 -2.02
CA THR A 132 9.71 -8.90 -2.21
C THR A 132 10.13 -9.32 -3.62
N PRO A 133 10.58 -10.58 -3.84
CA PRO A 133 10.94 -11.08 -5.16
C PRO A 133 9.72 -11.31 -6.09
N LEU A 134 8.65 -10.54 -5.88
CA LEU A 134 7.43 -10.58 -6.67
C LEU A 134 7.52 -9.74 -7.96
N GLY A 135 8.68 -9.11 -8.22
CA GLY A 135 8.91 -8.30 -9.43
C GLY A 135 8.02 -7.05 -9.54
N ILE A 136 7.29 -6.70 -8.50
CA ILE A 136 6.35 -5.58 -8.51
C ILE A 136 6.97 -4.43 -7.72
N THR A 137 7.27 -3.32 -8.39
CA THR A 137 7.72 -2.08 -7.77
C THR A 137 6.55 -1.08 -7.73
N PRO A 138 5.72 -1.13 -6.70
CA PRO A 138 4.48 -0.32 -6.67
C PRO A 138 4.72 1.17 -6.42
N THR A 139 5.96 1.56 -6.13
CA THR A 139 6.37 2.94 -5.83
C THR A 139 7.39 3.50 -6.83
N ALA A 140 7.59 2.83 -7.96
CA ALA A 140 8.49 3.31 -9.01
C ALA A 140 7.80 4.31 -9.93
#